data_1b56716eb6646e8d64e32d18c3d353ed
#
_entry.id   1b56716eb6646e8d64e32d18c3d353ed
#
_cell.length_a   1.000
_cell.length_b   1.000
_cell.length_c   1.000
_cell.angle_alpha   90.00
_cell.angle_beta   90.00
_cell.angle_gamma   90.00
#
_symmetry.space_group_name_H-M   'P 1'
#
loop_
_entity.id
_entity.type
_entity.pdbx_description
1 polymer ?
#
loop_
_entity_poly.entity_id
_entity_poly.type
_entity_poly.pdbx_seq_one_letter_code
_entity_poly.pdbx_strand_id
1 'polypeptide(L)'
;MKDSRGNMSRRDFISRSAGLLAAGTLAGGSLLASDEDARKAGYWEKLENGRVRCNLCPHRCTIADGSRGICRVRENRGGGLYTLSWGRPCAIHADPIEKKPFYHFLPGSTALSLSTVGCNMKCLFCQNWQISQSSPEDLDTEIVNPAFFAKKAIKAGASSIAFTYGEPVVFIEYAMEIAETARASGIRNVVISNGYIEQKPLAALCSSVDALKIDLKAYEDGYYRKICGARLDPVLRSLVEIRSRGVWLEIVYLMVPTLNDDADTIAGMARWIRTELGPDVPVHFSRFHPAYRLSDLPPTPVSSLEAARERCLDAGLEYVYIGNVAGHAADSTYCRSCFRKIIDRSGYTIRSIEMDDDKCRYCGTVQPGVWRTDL
;
A
#
# COMPACT_ATOMS: atom_id res chain seq x y z
N MET A 1 3.07 32.19 -10.14
CA MET A 1 1.78 32.67 -10.69
C MET A 1 0.76 31.53 -10.51
N LYS A 2 -0.35 31.80 -9.86
CA LYS A 2 -1.45 30.83 -9.69
C LYS A 2 -2.22 30.72 -11.01
N ASP A 3 -2.62 29.50 -11.39
CA ASP A 3 -3.55 29.37 -12.52
C ASP A 3 -4.96 29.84 -12.09
N SER A 4 -5.85 30.05 -13.07
CA SER A 4 -7.20 30.59 -12.87
C SER A 4 -8.14 29.68 -12.06
N ARG A 5 -7.66 28.59 -11.47
CA ARG A 5 -8.40 27.61 -10.66
C ARG A 5 -7.84 27.40 -9.24
N GLY A 6 -6.85 28.20 -8.83
CA GLY A 6 -6.35 28.18 -7.44
C GLY A 6 -5.46 27.00 -7.04
N ASN A 7 -5.10 26.13 -7.98
CA ASN A 7 -4.22 25.00 -7.71
C ASN A 7 -2.75 25.41 -7.78
N MET A 8 -1.98 25.03 -6.74
CA MET A 8 -0.53 25.20 -6.73
C MET A 8 0.12 24.24 -7.73
N SER A 9 1.04 24.75 -8.56
CA SER A 9 1.80 23.89 -9.48
C SER A 9 2.75 22.98 -8.70
N ARG A 10 3.05 21.80 -9.28
CA ARG A 10 3.99 20.80 -8.69
C ARG A 10 5.40 21.38 -8.44
N ARG A 11 5.81 22.41 -9.18
CA ARG A 11 7.08 23.12 -8.99
C ARG A 11 7.10 23.99 -7.72
N ASP A 12 5.98 24.62 -7.38
CA ASP A 12 5.87 25.49 -6.19
C ASP A 12 5.84 24.69 -4.89
N PHE A 13 5.45 23.42 -4.95
CA PHE A 13 5.48 22.51 -3.82
C PHE A 13 6.91 22.10 -3.44
N ILE A 14 7.78 21.89 -4.42
CA ILE A 14 9.20 21.50 -4.21
C ILE A 14 10.02 22.71 -3.73
N SER A 15 9.73 23.93 -4.21
CA SER A 15 10.51 25.13 -3.88
C SER A 15 10.24 25.73 -2.49
N ARG A 16 9.11 25.42 -1.84
CA ARG A 16 8.79 25.93 -0.49
C ARG A 16 9.35 25.10 0.66
N SER A 17 9.89 23.92 0.39
CA SER A 17 10.62 23.11 1.39
C SER A 17 12.10 23.49 1.51
N ALA A 18 12.63 24.36 0.64
CA ALA A 18 14.06 24.67 0.53
C ALA A 18 14.43 26.09 1.00
N GLY A 19 13.74 26.64 1.94
CA GLY A 19 14.01 27.99 2.43
C GLY A 19 14.27 28.06 3.90
N LEU A 20 15.48 27.69 4.34
CA LEU A 20 16.26 28.26 5.46
C LEU A 20 17.50 27.38 5.74
N LEU A 21 18.61 27.66 5.09
CA LEU A 21 19.95 27.37 5.64
C LEU A 21 20.97 28.25 4.96
N ALA A 22 21.72 28.99 5.77
CA ALA A 22 22.74 29.92 5.40
C ALA A 22 24.01 29.21 4.90
N ALA A 23 24.76 29.92 4.07
CA ALA A 23 25.99 29.56 3.39
C ALA A 23 27.08 28.97 4.31
N GLY A 24 27.61 27.80 3.95
CA GLY A 24 28.85 27.22 4.46
C GLY A 24 29.53 26.44 3.34
N THR A 25 30.77 26.79 3.09
CA THR A 25 31.69 26.45 2.02
C THR A 25 31.77 25.01 1.59
N LEU A 26 31.80 24.79 0.25
CA LEU A 26 32.06 23.59 -0.50
C LEU A 26 33.36 22.85 -0.10
N ALA A 27 33.24 21.62 0.31
CA ALA A 27 34.25 20.58 0.10
C ALA A 27 33.51 19.37 -0.46
N GLY A 28 33.76 19.02 -1.74
CA GLY A 28 33.20 17.86 -2.41
C GLY A 28 33.75 16.57 -1.78
N GLY A 29 32.99 15.98 -0.87
CA GLY A 29 33.15 14.62 -0.37
C GLY A 29 31.86 13.89 -0.66
N SER A 30 31.90 12.79 -1.41
CA SER A 30 30.83 11.82 -1.52
C SER A 30 30.49 11.37 -0.09
N LEU A 31 29.38 11.87 0.48
CA LEU A 31 28.82 11.39 1.72
C LEU A 31 28.27 9.98 1.47
N LEU A 32 29.18 9.00 1.58
CA LEU A 32 28.77 7.62 1.89
C LEU A 32 28.04 7.72 3.25
N ALA A 33 26.79 7.27 3.32
CA ALA A 33 26.06 7.15 4.57
C ALA A 33 26.98 6.48 5.59
N SER A 34 27.22 7.14 6.72
CA SER A 34 28.12 6.64 7.76
C SER A 34 27.65 5.24 8.21
N ASP A 35 28.59 4.35 8.56
CA ASP A 35 28.29 2.99 9.03
C ASP A 35 27.37 2.97 10.28
N GLU A 36 27.27 4.07 11.00
CA GLU A 36 26.43 4.25 12.19
C GLU A 36 24.92 4.24 11.90
N ASP A 37 24.51 4.52 10.64
CA ASP A 37 23.09 4.69 10.28
C ASP A 37 22.43 3.43 9.70
N ALA A 38 23.20 2.37 9.43
CA ALA A 38 22.65 1.15 8.84
C ALA A 38 22.25 0.14 9.91
N ARG A 39 20.96 -0.25 9.92
CA ARG A 39 20.43 -1.24 10.85
C ARG A 39 20.47 -2.65 10.26
N LYS A 40 20.82 -3.66 11.08
CA LYS A 40 20.77 -5.06 10.64
C LYS A 40 19.37 -5.41 10.16
N ALA A 41 19.30 -5.98 8.95
CA ALA A 41 18.05 -6.45 8.36
C ALA A 41 17.65 -7.80 8.98
N GLY A 42 16.33 -8.06 9.05
CA GLY A 42 15.77 -9.38 9.30
C GLY A 42 15.68 -10.23 8.03
N TYR A 43 15.26 -11.49 8.16
CA TYR A 43 14.85 -12.37 7.07
C TYR A 43 15.91 -12.58 5.98
N TRP A 44 17.08 -13.06 6.39
CA TRP A 44 18.19 -13.41 5.48
C TRP A 44 19.02 -14.58 6.00
N GLU A 45 19.84 -15.15 5.17
CA GLU A 45 20.80 -16.19 5.49
C GLU A 45 22.18 -15.89 4.90
N LYS A 46 23.22 -16.33 5.58
CA LYS A 46 24.60 -16.22 5.12
C LYS A 46 24.87 -17.31 4.08
N LEU A 47 25.58 -16.94 3.00
CA LEU A 47 26.07 -17.85 1.98
C LEU A 47 27.58 -17.86 1.97
N GLU A 48 28.17 -18.75 1.17
CA GLU A 48 29.60 -18.80 0.93
C GLU A 48 30.13 -17.54 0.24
N ASN A 49 31.44 -17.31 0.35
CA ASN A 49 32.17 -16.19 -0.27
C ASN A 49 31.60 -14.79 0.09
N GLY A 50 31.23 -14.61 1.35
CA GLY A 50 30.74 -13.32 1.85
C GLY A 50 29.37 -12.87 1.27
N ARG A 51 28.70 -13.71 0.50
CA ARG A 51 27.36 -13.43 -0.03
C ARG A 51 26.29 -13.66 1.02
N VAL A 52 25.13 -13.03 0.85
CA VAL A 52 23.94 -13.27 1.64
C VAL A 52 22.74 -13.52 0.72
N ARG A 53 21.75 -14.28 1.19
CA ARG A 53 20.45 -14.42 0.55
C ARG A 53 19.40 -13.69 1.35
N CYS A 54 18.73 -12.73 0.73
CA CYS A 54 17.58 -12.04 1.32
C CYS A 54 16.33 -12.92 1.15
N ASN A 55 15.67 -13.27 2.26
CA ASN A 55 14.46 -14.11 2.30
C ASN A 55 13.21 -13.28 2.67
N LEU A 56 13.22 -11.96 2.40
CA LEU A 56 12.10 -11.08 2.71
C LEU A 56 10.96 -11.19 1.69
N CYS A 57 11.30 -11.28 0.41
CA CYS A 57 10.33 -11.38 -0.67
C CYS A 57 10.73 -12.48 -1.68
N PRO A 58 9.81 -12.91 -2.56
CA PRO A 58 10.02 -14.02 -3.50
C PRO A 58 11.12 -13.83 -4.55
N HIS A 59 11.74 -12.65 -4.62
CA HIS A 59 12.96 -12.47 -5.42
C HIS A 59 14.14 -13.23 -4.86
N ARG A 60 14.23 -13.43 -3.54
CA ARG A 60 15.29 -14.18 -2.86
C ARG A 60 16.68 -13.79 -3.36
N CYS A 61 16.93 -12.47 -3.43
CA CYS A 61 18.16 -11.91 -3.97
C CYS A 61 19.39 -12.51 -3.30
N THR A 62 20.30 -13.07 -4.10
CA THR A 62 21.66 -13.38 -3.66
C THR A 62 22.52 -12.13 -3.86
N ILE A 63 23.02 -11.56 -2.76
CA ILE A 63 23.64 -10.23 -2.73
C ILE A 63 25.10 -10.39 -2.35
N ALA A 64 26.00 -9.95 -3.24
CA ALA A 64 27.44 -9.91 -2.99
C ALA A 64 27.77 -8.79 -2.01
N ASP A 65 28.96 -8.86 -1.40
CA ASP A 65 29.44 -7.80 -0.52
C ASP A 65 29.47 -6.44 -1.23
N GLY A 66 29.06 -5.37 -0.57
CA GLY A 66 28.90 -4.01 -1.12
C GLY A 66 27.76 -3.84 -2.12
N SER A 67 26.95 -4.89 -2.38
CA SER A 67 25.84 -4.85 -3.35
C SER A 67 24.48 -4.80 -2.67
N ARG A 68 23.43 -4.44 -3.44
CA ARG A 68 22.04 -4.34 -2.97
C ARG A 68 21.11 -5.31 -3.67
N GLY A 69 20.04 -5.66 -2.99
CA GLY A 69 18.90 -6.36 -3.58
C GLY A 69 18.14 -5.49 -4.59
N ILE A 70 17.21 -6.12 -5.34
CA ILE A 70 16.40 -5.46 -6.39
C ILE A 70 15.58 -4.26 -5.86
N CYS A 71 15.24 -4.24 -4.57
CA CYS A 71 14.52 -3.16 -3.89
C CYS A 71 15.38 -1.92 -3.60
N ARG A 72 16.72 -1.98 -3.77
CA ARG A 72 17.73 -0.92 -3.57
C ARG A 72 17.95 -0.47 -2.12
N VAL A 73 17.22 -1.03 -1.17
CA VAL A 73 17.26 -0.62 0.26
C VAL A 73 17.77 -1.70 1.20
N ARG A 74 18.22 -2.84 0.67
CA ARG A 74 18.84 -3.92 1.43
C ARG A 74 20.22 -4.20 0.86
N GLU A 75 21.26 -4.06 1.67
CA GLU A 75 22.65 -4.08 1.28
C GLU A 75 23.43 -5.12 2.09
N ASN A 76 24.29 -5.87 1.42
CA ASN A 76 25.25 -6.73 2.08
C ASN A 76 26.51 -5.93 2.44
N ARG A 77 26.87 -5.91 3.71
CA ARG A 77 28.11 -5.31 4.23
C ARG A 77 28.89 -6.36 5.03
N GLY A 78 30.02 -6.78 4.53
CA GLY A 78 30.90 -7.74 5.18
C GLY A 78 30.24 -9.10 5.46
N GLY A 79 29.31 -9.58 4.62
CA GLY A 79 28.59 -10.85 4.81
C GLY A 79 27.43 -10.75 5.79
N GLY A 80 26.95 -9.54 6.11
CA GLY A 80 25.74 -9.26 6.86
C GLY A 80 24.75 -8.42 6.04
N LEU A 81 23.44 -8.67 6.17
CA LEU A 81 22.43 -7.88 5.47
C LEU A 81 21.95 -6.72 6.36
N TYR A 82 21.89 -5.54 5.77
CA TYR A 82 21.45 -4.29 6.40
C TYR A 82 20.29 -3.68 5.66
N THR A 83 19.37 -3.03 6.39
CA THR A 83 18.31 -2.19 5.83
C THR A 83 18.74 -0.72 5.88
N LEU A 84 18.62 -0.04 4.73
CA LEU A 84 18.99 1.36 4.57
C LEU A 84 17.75 2.29 4.67
N SER A 85 16.55 1.72 4.77
CA SER A 85 15.28 2.47 4.85
C SER A 85 14.79 2.68 6.28
N TRP A 86 15.41 2.03 7.26
CA TRP A 86 15.00 2.19 8.66
C TRP A 86 15.25 3.62 9.14
N GLY A 87 14.22 4.20 9.76
CA GLY A 87 14.29 5.56 10.27
C GLY A 87 14.25 6.67 9.21
N ARG A 88 14.16 6.35 7.91
CA ARG A 88 14.26 7.31 6.80
C ARG A 88 12.93 7.47 6.02
N PRO A 89 11.89 8.08 6.63
CA PRO A 89 10.64 8.35 5.93
C PRO A 89 10.85 9.44 4.87
N CYS A 90 10.34 9.20 3.66
CA CYS A 90 10.38 10.16 2.56
C CYS A 90 9.03 10.84 2.30
N ALA A 91 7.96 10.37 2.93
CA ALA A 91 6.63 10.96 2.86
C ALA A 91 5.87 10.72 4.17
N ILE A 92 5.23 11.77 4.70
CA ILE A 92 4.38 11.71 5.90
C ILE A 92 3.19 12.63 5.67
N HIS A 93 1.95 12.08 5.62
CA HIS A 93 0.73 12.85 5.38
C HIS A 93 -0.41 12.34 6.25
N ALA A 94 -1.32 13.23 6.66
CA ALA A 94 -2.61 12.85 7.22
C ALA A 94 -3.63 12.78 6.07
N ASP A 95 -4.19 11.61 5.84
CA ASP A 95 -5.11 11.35 4.73
C ASP A 95 -6.39 10.67 5.24
N PRO A 96 -7.54 10.86 4.57
CA PRO A 96 -8.71 10.00 4.78
C PRO A 96 -8.35 8.53 4.55
N ILE A 97 -8.94 7.63 5.36
CA ILE A 97 -8.71 6.18 5.22
C ILE A 97 -9.20 5.67 3.86
N GLU A 98 -10.24 6.28 3.29
CA GLU A 98 -10.77 5.99 1.96
C GLU A 98 -9.75 6.21 0.84
N LYS A 99 -8.77 7.10 1.02
CA LYS A 99 -7.68 7.31 0.06
C LYS A 99 -6.69 6.14 0.02
N LYS A 100 -6.78 5.19 0.98
CA LYS A 100 -5.91 4.00 1.08
C LYS A 100 -6.46 2.73 0.42
N PRO A 101 -7.41 2.73 -0.37
CA PRO A 101 -8.84 2.40 -0.37
C PRO A 101 -9.20 1.33 0.68
N PHE A 102 -9.47 1.78 1.89
CA PHE A 102 -10.12 0.98 2.92
C PHE A 102 -11.55 1.50 3.10
N TYR A 103 -12.54 0.68 2.73
CA TYR A 103 -13.96 1.05 2.80
C TYR A 103 -14.71 0.36 3.92
N HIS A 104 -14.15 -0.74 4.43
CA HIS A 104 -14.68 -1.50 5.56
C HIS A 104 -13.73 -1.46 6.77
N PHE A 105 -12.84 -0.48 6.82
CA PHE A 105 -11.96 -0.25 7.96
C PHE A 105 -12.05 1.22 8.39
N LEU A 106 -12.68 1.46 9.56
CA LEU A 106 -12.84 2.78 10.19
C LEU A 106 -13.27 3.88 9.21
N PRO A 107 -14.39 3.74 8.46
CA PRO A 107 -14.79 4.69 7.44
C PRO A 107 -14.94 6.11 8.00
N GLY A 108 -14.45 7.10 7.23
CA GLY A 108 -14.43 8.51 7.62
C GLY A 108 -13.30 8.91 8.57
N SER A 109 -12.46 7.96 9.00
CA SER A 109 -11.32 8.26 9.87
C SER A 109 -10.14 8.85 9.11
N THR A 110 -9.23 9.48 9.85
CA THR A 110 -7.93 9.93 9.35
C THR A 110 -6.86 8.87 9.63
N ALA A 111 -5.99 8.62 8.65
CA ALA A 111 -4.80 7.80 8.79
C ALA A 111 -3.54 8.67 8.64
N LEU A 112 -2.58 8.53 9.57
CA LEU A 112 -1.25 9.08 9.39
C LEU A 112 -0.44 8.16 8.46
N SER A 113 -0.24 8.59 7.24
CA SER A 113 0.42 7.82 6.18
C SER A 113 1.89 8.09 6.13
N LEU A 114 2.71 7.05 5.96
CA LEU A 114 4.15 7.19 5.76
C LEU A 114 4.70 6.22 4.71
N SER A 115 5.84 6.60 4.14
CA SER A 115 6.64 5.78 3.24
C SER A 115 8.12 6.01 3.45
N THR A 116 8.91 5.00 3.10
CA THR A 116 10.33 5.14 2.77
C THR A 116 10.53 4.92 1.28
N VAL A 117 11.75 5.12 0.78
CA VAL A 117 12.10 4.79 -0.62
C VAL A 117 12.18 3.30 -0.83
N GLY A 118 12.10 2.89 -2.11
CA GLY A 118 12.28 1.52 -2.54
C GLY A 118 10.99 0.74 -2.74
N CYS A 119 11.07 -0.28 -3.58
CA CYS A 119 10.01 -1.25 -3.84
C CYS A 119 10.62 -2.54 -4.39
N ASN A 120 10.03 -3.67 -4.07
CA ASN A 120 10.43 -4.97 -4.63
C ASN A 120 9.79 -5.29 -5.99
N MET A 121 8.98 -4.39 -6.54
CA MET A 121 8.44 -4.47 -7.91
C MET A 121 8.92 -3.29 -8.76
N LYS A 122 8.79 -3.42 -10.10
CA LYS A 122 9.16 -2.42 -11.11
C LYS A 122 8.00 -2.07 -12.03
N CYS A 123 6.80 -1.88 -11.45
CA CYS A 123 5.58 -1.64 -12.22
C CYS A 123 5.73 -0.46 -13.18
N LEU A 124 5.48 -0.68 -14.47
CA LEU A 124 5.64 0.32 -15.52
C LEU A 124 4.63 1.49 -15.39
N PHE A 125 3.53 1.28 -14.67
CA PHE A 125 2.46 2.25 -14.41
C PHE A 125 2.57 2.93 -13.02
N CYS A 126 3.69 2.82 -12.33
CA CYS A 126 3.79 3.28 -10.94
C CYS A 126 3.58 4.78 -10.81
N GLN A 127 2.55 5.22 -10.08
CA GLN A 127 2.28 6.64 -9.83
C GLN A 127 3.30 7.26 -8.86
N ASN A 128 3.87 6.44 -7.97
CA ASN A 128 4.86 6.85 -6.97
C ASN A 128 6.29 6.42 -7.37
N TRP A 129 6.59 6.39 -8.68
CA TRP A 129 7.88 5.89 -9.16
C TRP A 129 9.07 6.67 -8.62
N GLN A 130 8.89 7.98 -8.31
CA GLN A 130 9.93 8.85 -7.78
C GLN A 130 10.48 8.39 -6.43
N ILE A 131 9.68 7.69 -5.62
CA ILE A 131 10.11 7.12 -4.34
C ILE A 131 10.27 5.61 -4.41
N SER A 132 9.42 4.90 -5.16
CA SER A 132 9.46 3.44 -5.25
C SER A 132 10.65 2.92 -6.08
N GLN A 133 11.16 3.72 -7.02
CA GLN A 133 12.30 3.36 -7.88
C GLN A 133 13.58 4.10 -7.50
N SER A 134 13.61 4.80 -6.36
CA SER A 134 14.78 5.50 -5.83
C SER A 134 15.55 4.67 -4.82
N SER A 135 16.78 5.05 -4.59
CA SER A 135 17.67 4.59 -3.53
C SER A 135 17.67 5.59 -2.37
N PRO A 136 18.10 5.21 -1.16
CA PRO A 136 18.13 6.13 -0.01
C PRO A 136 18.95 7.41 -0.25
N GLU A 137 19.99 7.34 -1.07
CA GLU A 137 20.88 8.46 -1.40
C GLU A 137 20.24 9.48 -2.34
N ASP A 138 19.16 9.10 -3.04
CA ASP A 138 18.47 9.98 -3.98
C ASP A 138 17.59 11.02 -3.27
N LEU A 139 17.36 10.84 -1.96
CA LEU A 139 16.52 11.72 -1.15
C LEU A 139 17.24 12.08 0.16
N ASP A 140 17.25 13.38 0.46
CA ASP A 140 17.71 13.86 1.77
C ASP A 140 16.60 13.62 2.81
N THR A 141 16.85 12.66 3.73
CA THR A 141 15.90 12.26 4.77
C THR A 141 16.58 12.18 6.12
N GLU A 142 15.97 12.82 7.11
CA GLU A 142 16.41 12.73 8.51
C GLU A 142 15.99 11.39 9.13
N ILE A 143 16.76 10.94 10.15
CA ILE A 143 16.41 9.77 10.96
C ILE A 143 15.25 10.12 11.89
N VAL A 144 14.14 9.40 11.76
CA VAL A 144 12.93 9.58 12.57
C VAL A 144 12.66 8.34 13.41
N ASN A 145 12.66 8.52 14.75
CA ASN A 145 12.39 7.42 15.68
C ASN A 145 10.94 6.93 15.57
N PRO A 146 10.67 5.61 15.67
CA PRO A 146 9.32 5.04 15.64
C PRO A 146 8.30 5.72 16.56
N ALA A 147 8.67 6.09 17.78
CA ALA A 147 7.79 6.75 18.74
C ALA A 147 7.27 8.14 18.29
N PHE A 148 7.93 8.78 17.32
CA PHE A 148 7.46 10.03 16.72
C PHE A 148 6.09 9.87 16.05
N PHE A 149 5.86 8.74 15.38
CA PHE A 149 4.64 8.54 14.59
C PHE A 149 3.39 8.38 15.45
N ALA A 150 3.48 7.69 16.60
CA ALA A 150 2.37 7.61 17.54
C ALA A 150 1.97 9.01 18.06
N LYS A 151 2.96 9.83 18.48
CA LYS A 151 2.72 11.21 18.93
C LYS A 151 2.13 12.08 17.81
N LYS A 152 2.66 11.94 16.58
CA LYS A 152 2.17 12.70 15.42
C LYS A 152 0.76 12.29 15.02
N ALA A 153 0.42 10.99 15.10
CA ALA A 153 -0.92 10.48 14.82
C ALA A 153 -1.93 11.04 15.83
N ILE A 154 -1.65 10.99 17.12
CA ILE A 154 -2.49 11.59 18.17
C ILE A 154 -2.72 13.08 17.88
N LYS A 155 -1.65 13.84 17.60
CA LYS A 155 -1.74 15.28 17.30
C LYS A 155 -2.58 15.57 16.05
N ALA A 156 -2.58 14.66 15.08
CA ALA A 156 -3.36 14.77 13.84
C ALA A 156 -4.81 14.25 13.98
N GLY A 157 -5.22 13.72 15.14
CA GLY A 157 -6.50 13.06 15.32
C GLY A 157 -6.68 11.82 14.46
N ALA A 158 -5.56 11.15 14.12
CA ALA A 158 -5.58 9.97 13.27
C ALA A 158 -5.89 8.72 14.09
N SER A 159 -6.86 7.93 13.63
CA SER A 159 -7.25 6.65 14.24
C SER A 159 -6.30 5.50 13.85
N SER A 160 -5.50 5.71 12.79
CA SER A 160 -4.55 4.69 12.32
C SER A 160 -3.27 5.28 11.77
N ILE A 161 -2.22 4.45 11.73
CA ILE A 161 -1.00 4.68 10.94
C ILE A 161 -1.08 3.80 9.71
N ALA A 162 -0.85 4.38 8.51
CA ALA A 162 -0.88 3.69 7.23
C ALA A 162 0.53 3.63 6.61
N PHE A 163 1.08 2.43 6.49
CA PHE A 163 2.30 2.16 5.74
C PHE A 163 1.96 2.02 4.26
N THR A 164 2.38 2.97 3.42
CA THR A 164 1.82 3.13 2.06
C THR A 164 2.77 3.86 1.10
N TYR A 165 2.29 4.28 -0.07
CA TYR A 165 2.93 5.02 -1.17
C TYR A 165 4.05 4.24 -1.88
N GLY A 166 5.15 3.88 -1.19
CA GLY A 166 6.14 2.91 -1.61
C GLY A 166 5.68 1.49 -1.27
N GLU A 167 6.63 0.60 -0.98
CA GLU A 167 6.30 -0.78 -0.59
C GLU A 167 6.69 -1.07 0.86
N PRO A 168 5.73 -1.25 1.77
CA PRO A 168 6.00 -1.50 3.19
C PRO A 168 6.86 -2.74 3.47
N VAL A 169 6.79 -3.76 2.64
CA VAL A 169 7.62 -4.97 2.77
C VAL A 169 9.11 -4.62 2.82
N VAL A 170 9.58 -3.65 2.04
CA VAL A 170 11.02 -3.36 1.98
C VAL A 170 11.55 -2.61 3.20
N PHE A 171 10.67 -2.01 4.01
CA PHE A 171 11.00 -1.36 5.28
C PHE A 171 10.26 -1.99 6.47
N ILE A 172 10.02 -3.30 6.40
CA ILE A 172 9.19 -4.05 7.36
C ILE A 172 9.66 -3.90 8.80
N GLU A 173 10.97 -3.87 9.07
CA GLU A 173 11.52 -3.72 10.42
C GLU A 173 11.08 -2.39 11.03
N TYR A 174 11.15 -1.30 10.26
CA TYR A 174 10.72 0.01 10.69
C TYR A 174 9.20 0.09 10.87
N ALA A 175 8.45 -0.47 9.92
CA ALA A 175 7.00 -0.52 9.99
C ALA A 175 6.49 -1.26 11.24
N MET A 176 7.09 -2.41 11.58
CA MET A 176 6.70 -3.19 12.75
C MET A 176 7.03 -2.48 14.07
N GLU A 177 8.16 -1.81 14.17
CA GLU A 177 8.52 -1.02 15.37
C GLU A 177 7.58 0.20 15.54
N ILE A 178 7.22 0.88 14.44
CA ILE A 178 6.20 1.94 14.49
C ILE A 178 4.84 1.36 14.91
N ALA A 179 4.44 0.22 14.35
CA ALA A 179 3.17 -0.42 14.67
C ALA A 179 3.07 -0.82 16.15
N GLU A 180 4.15 -1.29 16.75
CA GLU A 180 4.21 -1.60 18.18
C GLU A 180 4.00 -0.35 19.04
N THR A 181 4.70 0.75 18.74
CA THR A 181 4.55 2.00 19.50
C THR A 181 3.15 2.63 19.29
N ALA A 182 2.58 2.51 18.11
CA ALA A 182 1.23 2.98 17.79
C ALA A 182 0.17 2.20 18.57
N ARG A 183 0.26 0.87 18.58
CA ARG A 183 -0.65 -0.01 19.31
C ARG A 183 -0.62 0.26 20.82
N ALA A 184 0.55 0.48 21.41
CA ALA A 184 0.68 0.87 22.79
C ALA A 184 0.01 2.21 23.14
N SER A 185 -0.28 3.02 22.11
CA SER A 185 -0.98 4.31 22.20
C SER A 185 -2.46 4.24 21.77
N GLY A 186 -3.02 3.05 21.57
CA GLY A 186 -4.41 2.85 21.12
C GLY A 186 -4.65 3.21 19.64
N ILE A 187 -3.59 3.28 18.81
CA ILE A 187 -3.67 3.61 17.39
C ILE A 187 -3.57 2.34 16.56
N ARG A 188 -4.50 2.15 15.62
CA ARG A 188 -4.50 1.03 14.70
C ARG A 188 -3.42 1.16 13.63
N ASN A 189 -3.05 0.03 13.02
CA ASN A 189 -2.03 -0.03 11.99
C ASN A 189 -2.55 -0.70 10.74
N VAL A 190 -2.36 -0.05 9.58
CA VAL A 190 -2.80 -0.61 8.30
C VAL A 190 -1.66 -0.58 7.28
N VAL A 191 -1.63 -1.59 6.41
CA VAL A 191 -0.60 -1.75 5.39
C VAL A 191 -1.23 -1.76 4.00
N ILE A 192 -0.66 -0.99 3.10
CA ILE A 192 -1.03 -0.94 1.69
C ILE A 192 0.16 -1.48 0.89
N SER A 193 0.06 -2.72 0.41
CA SER A 193 1.18 -3.48 -0.16
C SER A 193 0.82 -4.14 -1.49
N ASN A 194 1.84 -4.47 -2.26
CA ASN A 194 1.71 -5.30 -3.45
C ASN A 194 1.61 -6.82 -3.13
N GLY A 195 1.71 -7.20 -1.86
CA GLY A 195 1.59 -8.58 -1.41
C GLY A 195 2.75 -9.51 -1.80
N TYR A 196 3.83 -8.99 -2.39
CA TYR A 196 4.98 -9.79 -2.82
C TYR A 196 5.99 -9.98 -1.68
N ILE A 197 5.64 -10.83 -0.73
CA ILE A 197 6.33 -11.10 0.52
C ILE A 197 6.44 -12.60 0.76
N GLU A 198 7.50 -13.08 1.42
CA GLU A 198 7.62 -14.47 1.85
C GLU A 198 6.77 -14.74 3.10
N GLN A 199 6.37 -15.99 3.32
CA GLN A 199 5.40 -16.37 4.37
C GLN A 199 5.87 -15.99 5.78
N LYS A 200 7.15 -16.23 6.13
CA LYS A 200 7.65 -15.94 7.47
C LYS A 200 7.60 -14.45 7.83
N PRO A 201 8.08 -13.50 6.98
CA PRO A 201 7.90 -12.08 7.24
C PRO A 201 6.43 -11.64 7.17
N LEU A 202 5.59 -12.24 6.30
CA LEU A 202 4.17 -11.95 6.25
C LEU A 202 3.46 -12.31 7.55
N ALA A 203 3.77 -13.49 8.11
CA ALA A 203 3.23 -13.92 9.39
C ALA A 203 3.54 -12.93 10.53
N ALA A 204 4.78 -12.44 10.58
CA ALA A 204 5.19 -11.44 11.56
C ALA A 204 4.48 -10.10 11.34
N LEU A 205 4.35 -9.66 10.07
CA LEU A 205 3.62 -8.43 9.73
C LEU A 205 2.16 -8.51 10.13
N CYS A 206 1.47 -9.63 9.85
CA CYS A 206 0.07 -9.86 10.23
C CYS A 206 -0.15 -9.79 11.74
N SER A 207 0.84 -10.18 12.55
CA SER A 207 0.76 -10.06 14.02
C SER A 207 0.90 -8.61 14.52
N SER A 208 1.41 -7.72 13.68
CA SER A 208 1.72 -6.32 14.04
C SER A 208 0.68 -5.31 13.53
N VAL A 209 -0.22 -5.72 12.61
CA VAL A 209 -1.16 -4.80 11.95
C VAL A 209 -2.59 -5.28 12.04
N ASP A 210 -3.55 -4.36 11.87
CA ASP A 210 -4.99 -4.60 12.01
C ASP A 210 -5.65 -4.89 10.67
N ALA A 211 -5.11 -4.32 9.58
CA ALA A 211 -5.63 -4.54 8.24
C ALA A 211 -4.53 -4.46 7.17
N LEU A 212 -4.71 -5.25 6.10
CA LEU A 212 -3.91 -5.15 4.89
C LEU A 212 -4.81 -4.87 3.68
N LYS A 213 -4.40 -3.92 2.86
CA LYS A 213 -4.93 -3.73 1.51
C LYS A 213 -3.88 -4.21 0.52
N ILE A 214 -4.24 -5.19 -0.30
CA ILE A 214 -3.33 -5.78 -1.28
C ILE A 214 -3.69 -5.32 -2.68
N ASP A 215 -2.70 -4.78 -3.36
CA ASP A 215 -2.81 -4.44 -4.78
C ASP A 215 -2.59 -5.71 -5.61
N LEU A 216 -3.66 -6.41 -5.96
CA LEU A 216 -3.62 -7.49 -6.94
C LEU A 216 -3.55 -6.86 -8.35
N LYS A 217 -2.35 -6.83 -8.93
CA LYS A 217 -2.07 -6.05 -10.15
C LYS A 217 -2.70 -6.64 -11.41
N ALA A 218 -2.88 -7.96 -11.43
CA ALA A 218 -3.57 -8.73 -12.47
C ALA A 218 -3.87 -10.14 -11.95
N TYR A 219 -4.68 -10.89 -12.66
CA TYR A 219 -4.88 -12.33 -12.41
C TYR A 219 -4.24 -13.17 -13.53
N GLU A 220 -3.05 -12.72 -13.97
CA GLU A 220 -2.24 -13.36 -15.02
C GLU A 220 -0.76 -13.22 -14.72
N ASP A 221 -0.02 -14.34 -14.71
CA ASP A 221 1.43 -14.35 -14.39
C ASP A 221 2.27 -13.64 -15.46
N GLY A 222 1.83 -13.69 -16.72
CA GLY A 222 2.46 -12.97 -17.84
C GLY A 222 2.50 -11.46 -17.62
N TYR A 223 1.40 -10.88 -17.13
CA TYR A 223 1.35 -9.48 -16.74
C TYR A 223 2.31 -9.16 -15.60
N TYR A 224 2.29 -9.97 -14.54
CA TYR A 224 3.21 -9.78 -13.41
C TYR A 224 4.67 -9.78 -13.84
N ARG A 225 5.08 -10.71 -14.72
CA ARG A 225 6.46 -10.79 -15.19
C ARG A 225 6.85 -9.60 -16.06
N LYS A 226 6.01 -9.24 -17.03
CA LYS A 226 6.32 -8.22 -18.04
C LYS A 226 6.14 -6.79 -17.52
N ILE A 227 5.08 -6.54 -16.74
CA ILE A 227 4.66 -5.20 -16.35
C ILE A 227 5.11 -4.84 -14.92
N CYS A 228 5.12 -5.82 -14.00
CA CYS A 228 5.44 -5.58 -12.58
C CYS A 228 6.85 -6.04 -12.19
N GLY A 229 7.49 -6.92 -12.99
CA GLY A 229 8.78 -7.53 -12.66
C GLY A 229 8.69 -8.50 -11.47
N ALA A 230 7.58 -9.23 -11.34
CA ALA A 230 7.27 -10.14 -10.24
C ALA A 230 6.56 -11.39 -10.75
N ARG A 231 5.91 -12.18 -9.89
CA ARG A 231 5.09 -13.35 -10.22
C ARG A 231 3.75 -13.28 -9.47
N LEU A 232 2.69 -13.80 -10.08
CA LEU A 232 1.35 -13.80 -9.50
C LEU A 232 1.22 -14.71 -8.27
N ASP A 233 1.66 -15.96 -8.39
CA ASP A 233 1.46 -17.00 -7.37
C ASP A 233 1.88 -16.59 -5.94
N PRO A 234 3.04 -15.94 -5.68
CA PRO A 234 3.35 -15.46 -4.34
C PRO A 234 2.35 -14.46 -3.77
N VAL A 235 1.72 -13.62 -4.62
CA VAL A 235 0.71 -12.65 -4.17
C VAL A 235 -0.58 -13.36 -3.79
N LEU A 236 -1.01 -14.34 -4.58
CA LEU A 236 -2.18 -15.16 -4.25
C LEU A 236 -2.00 -15.91 -2.93
N ARG A 237 -0.83 -16.52 -2.69
CA ARG A 237 -0.51 -17.13 -1.40
C ARG A 237 -0.54 -16.14 -0.24
N SER A 238 -0.07 -14.91 -0.45
CA SER A 238 -0.14 -13.88 0.58
C SER A 238 -1.58 -13.50 0.93
N LEU A 239 -2.46 -13.40 -0.05
CA LEU A 239 -3.89 -13.12 0.17
C LEU A 239 -4.56 -14.22 1.02
N VAL A 240 -4.31 -15.50 0.70
CA VAL A 240 -4.83 -16.65 1.46
C VAL A 240 -4.28 -16.63 2.90
N GLU A 241 -2.99 -16.41 3.08
CA GLU A 241 -2.34 -16.36 4.40
C GLU A 241 -2.89 -15.21 5.26
N ILE A 242 -3.08 -14.00 4.69
CA ILE A 242 -3.65 -12.84 5.41
C ILE A 242 -5.07 -13.20 5.89
N ARG A 243 -5.89 -13.75 5.00
CA ARG A 243 -7.27 -14.13 5.34
C ARG A 243 -7.32 -15.20 6.42
N SER A 244 -6.48 -16.22 6.33
CA SER A 244 -6.42 -17.32 7.30
C SER A 244 -6.00 -16.87 8.71
N ARG A 245 -5.26 -15.76 8.81
CA ARG A 245 -4.84 -15.14 10.08
C ARG A 245 -5.90 -14.23 10.70
N GLY A 246 -7.04 -14.02 10.04
CA GLY A 246 -8.12 -13.16 10.55
C GLY A 246 -7.80 -11.67 10.52
N VAL A 247 -6.74 -11.24 9.83
CA VAL A 247 -6.44 -9.82 9.60
C VAL A 247 -7.40 -9.29 8.55
N TRP A 248 -7.95 -8.07 8.75
CA TRP A 248 -8.88 -7.49 7.78
C TRP A 248 -8.18 -7.29 6.44
N LEU A 249 -8.84 -7.74 5.36
CA LEU A 249 -8.27 -7.72 4.00
C LEU A 249 -9.21 -7.00 3.04
N GLU A 250 -8.67 -6.04 2.28
CA GLU A 250 -9.31 -5.48 1.08
C GLU A 250 -8.37 -5.60 -0.12
N ILE A 251 -8.93 -5.79 -1.31
CA ILE A 251 -8.15 -5.99 -2.55
C ILE A 251 -8.39 -4.80 -3.49
N VAL A 252 -7.31 -4.26 -4.06
CA VAL A 252 -7.39 -3.26 -5.14
C VAL A 252 -6.86 -3.85 -6.43
N TYR A 253 -7.61 -3.66 -7.50
CA TYR A 253 -7.26 -4.03 -8.86
C TYR A 253 -7.20 -2.76 -9.72
N LEU A 254 -5.99 -2.28 -10.02
CA LEU A 254 -5.82 -1.18 -10.99
C LEU A 254 -6.04 -1.73 -12.39
N MET A 255 -7.17 -1.40 -13.01
CA MET A 255 -7.49 -1.86 -14.34
C MET A 255 -6.78 -1.01 -15.39
N VAL A 256 -5.88 -1.62 -16.17
CA VAL A 256 -5.12 -1.00 -17.25
C VAL A 256 -5.68 -1.47 -18.59
N PRO A 257 -6.20 -0.58 -19.44
CA PRO A 257 -6.81 -0.96 -20.69
C PRO A 257 -5.91 -1.84 -21.57
N THR A 258 -6.47 -2.89 -22.16
CA THR A 258 -5.81 -3.86 -23.05
C THR A 258 -4.75 -4.76 -22.41
N LEU A 259 -4.42 -4.54 -21.14
CA LEU A 259 -3.35 -5.28 -20.48
C LEU A 259 -3.85 -6.25 -19.39
N ASN A 260 -4.88 -5.86 -18.62
CA ASN A 260 -5.46 -6.68 -17.56
C ASN A 260 -6.99 -6.50 -17.41
N ASP A 261 -7.67 -6.04 -18.45
CA ASP A 261 -9.12 -5.80 -18.46
C ASP A 261 -9.92 -6.89 -19.19
N ASP A 262 -9.30 -8.04 -19.47
CA ASP A 262 -9.94 -9.19 -20.08
C ASP A 262 -11.07 -9.76 -19.20
N ALA A 263 -12.24 -10.00 -19.82
CA ALA A 263 -13.46 -10.39 -19.13
C ALA A 263 -13.36 -11.75 -18.44
N ASP A 264 -12.76 -12.74 -19.10
CA ASP A 264 -12.66 -14.11 -18.58
C ASP A 264 -11.64 -14.20 -17.45
N THR A 265 -10.55 -13.44 -17.56
CA THR A 265 -9.53 -13.27 -16.51
C THR A 265 -10.14 -12.65 -15.26
N ILE A 266 -10.96 -11.60 -15.40
CA ILE A 266 -11.67 -10.95 -14.28
C ILE A 266 -12.67 -11.92 -13.63
N ALA A 267 -13.45 -12.64 -14.43
CA ALA A 267 -14.39 -13.64 -13.92
C ALA A 267 -13.66 -14.79 -13.22
N GLY A 268 -12.50 -15.22 -13.74
CA GLY A 268 -11.63 -16.20 -13.09
C GLY A 268 -11.11 -15.74 -11.74
N MET A 269 -10.64 -14.49 -11.66
CA MET A 269 -10.22 -13.84 -10.42
C MET A 269 -11.36 -13.79 -9.39
N ALA A 270 -12.54 -13.37 -9.81
CA ALA A 270 -13.70 -13.26 -8.92
C ALA A 270 -14.11 -14.60 -8.32
N ARG A 271 -14.14 -15.68 -9.13
CA ARG A 271 -14.38 -17.04 -8.64
C ARG A 271 -13.31 -17.50 -7.66
N TRP A 272 -12.04 -17.22 -7.96
CA TRP A 272 -10.93 -17.55 -7.06
C TRP A 272 -11.05 -16.82 -5.72
N ILE A 273 -11.30 -15.48 -5.73
CA ILE A 273 -11.50 -14.69 -4.51
C ILE A 273 -12.64 -15.29 -3.67
N ARG A 274 -13.79 -15.55 -4.30
CA ARG A 274 -14.93 -16.15 -3.61
C ARG A 274 -14.61 -17.49 -2.94
N THR A 275 -13.86 -18.35 -3.64
CA THR A 275 -13.56 -19.72 -3.18
C THR A 275 -12.48 -19.70 -2.09
N GLU A 276 -11.39 -18.98 -2.29
CA GLU A 276 -10.20 -19.02 -1.42
C GLU A 276 -10.27 -18.02 -0.27
N LEU A 277 -10.93 -16.86 -0.47
CA LEU A 277 -10.93 -15.77 0.52
C LEU A 277 -12.31 -15.52 1.12
N GLY A 278 -13.37 -15.92 0.44
CA GLY A 278 -14.76 -15.66 0.83
C GLY A 278 -15.43 -14.54 0.03
N PRO A 279 -16.79 -14.52 0.00
CA PRO A 279 -17.56 -13.53 -0.77
C PRO A 279 -17.52 -12.14 -0.17
N ASP A 280 -17.13 -12.02 1.09
CA ASP A 280 -17.18 -10.82 1.92
C ASP A 280 -15.91 -9.94 1.85
N VAL A 281 -14.87 -10.39 1.13
CA VAL A 281 -13.65 -9.59 0.93
C VAL A 281 -13.93 -8.47 -0.08
N PRO A 282 -13.77 -7.18 0.31
CA PRO A 282 -14.01 -6.07 -0.61
C PRO A 282 -12.98 -6.02 -1.74
N VAL A 283 -13.48 -5.81 -2.97
CA VAL A 283 -12.67 -5.65 -4.18
C VAL A 283 -12.90 -4.26 -4.77
N HIS A 284 -11.83 -3.52 -5.03
CA HIS A 284 -11.87 -2.17 -5.57
C HIS A 284 -11.25 -2.15 -6.96
N PHE A 285 -12.05 -1.95 -8.01
CA PHE A 285 -11.53 -1.64 -9.33
C PHE A 285 -11.16 -0.16 -9.39
N SER A 286 -9.87 0.12 -9.54
CA SER A 286 -9.35 1.48 -9.61
C SER A 286 -9.09 1.87 -11.06
N ARG A 287 -9.57 3.06 -11.45
CA ARG A 287 -9.33 3.63 -12.78
C ARG A 287 -7.86 3.95 -12.97
N PHE A 288 -7.25 3.40 -14.02
CA PHE A 288 -5.91 3.75 -14.44
C PHE A 288 -5.89 5.15 -15.08
N HIS A 289 -4.85 5.90 -14.79
CA HIS A 289 -4.44 7.11 -15.50
C HIS A 289 -3.00 6.96 -15.97
N PRO A 290 -2.66 7.43 -17.20
CA PRO A 290 -1.30 7.37 -17.72
C PRO A 290 -0.26 7.86 -16.73
N ALA A 291 0.77 7.05 -16.48
CA ALA A 291 1.84 7.39 -15.56
C ALA A 291 3.13 6.62 -15.87
N TYR A 292 4.26 7.22 -15.52
CA TYR A 292 5.60 6.67 -15.61
C TYR A 292 5.93 6.13 -17.02
N ARG A 293 6.09 4.82 -17.19
CA ARG A 293 6.45 4.17 -18.46
C ARG A 293 5.25 3.65 -19.27
N LEU A 294 4.05 3.78 -18.73
CA LEU A 294 2.78 3.55 -19.44
C LEU A 294 2.04 4.89 -19.59
N SER A 295 2.67 5.84 -20.30
CA SER A 295 2.13 7.16 -20.59
C SER A 295 1.25 7.17 -21.83
N ASP A 296 1.37 6.16 -22.70
CA ASP A 296 0.76 6.13 -24.04
C ASP A 296 -0.61 5.44 -24.07
N LEU A 297 -1.02 4.78 -22.98
CA LEU A 297 -2.32 4.17 -22.85
C LEU A 297 -3.36 5.20 -22.36
N PRO A 298 -4.60 5.15 -22.86
CA PRO A 298 -5.67 6.01 -22.36
C PRO A 298 -6.07 5.64 -20.93
N PRO A 299 -6.71 6.56 -20.18
CA PRO A 299 -7.38 6.20 -18.93
C PRO A 299 -8.42 5.10 -19.15
N THR A 300 -8.61 4.22 -18.16
CA THR A 300 -9.62 3.15 -18.24
C THR A 300 -11.01 3.74 -18.50
N PRO A 301 -11.75 3.27 -19.51
CA PRO A 301 -13.16 3.62 -19.69
C PRO A 301 -13.97 3.25 -18.44
N VAL A 302 -14.91 4.10 -18.03
CA VAL A 302 -15.76 3.82 -16.85
C VAL A 302 -16.61 2.56 -17.10
N SER A 303 -17.10 2.37 -18.31
CA SER A 303 -17.86 1.18 -18.72
C SER A 303 -17.09 -0.14 -18.53
N SER A 304 -15.76 -0.12 -18.70
CA SER A 304 -14.93 -1.31 -18.43
C SER A 304 -14.89 -1.66 -16.94
N LEU A 305 -14.83 -0.63 -16.08
CA LEU A 305 -14.88 -0.81 -14.63
C LEU A 305 -16.25 -1.32 -14.16
N GLU A 306 -17.33 -0.78 -14.74
CA GLU A 306 -18.71 -1.21 -14.49
C GLU A 306 -18.92 -2.67 -14.89
N ALA A 307 -18.49 -3.04 -16.09
CA ALA A 307 -18.56 -4.42 -16.57
C ALA A 307 -17.75 -5.40 -15.69
N ALA A 308 -16.57 -4.99 -15.23
CA ALA A 308 -15.77 -5.79 -14.30
C ALA A 308 -16.46 -5.96 -12.95
N ARG A 309 -17.07 -4.90 -12.43
CA ARG A 309 -17.84 -4.94 -11.19
C ARG A 309 -19.04 -5.90 -11.30
N GLU A 310 -19.82 -5.81 -12.38
CA GLU A 310 -20.94 -6.72 -12.61
C GLU A 310 -20.50 -8.18 -12.63
N ARG A 311 -19.42 -8.52 -13.37
CA ARG A 311 -18.88 -9.89 -13.39
C ARG A 311 -18.48 -10.41 -12.01
N CYS A 312 -17.94 -9.54 -11.18
CA CYS A 312 -17.58 -9.92 -9.81
C CYS A 312 -18.81 -10.16 -8.93
N LEU A 313 -19.85 -9.34 -9.06
CA LEU A 313 -21.13 -9.53 -8.38
C LEU A 313 -21.83 -10.80 -8.86
N ASP A 314 -21.85 -11.06 -10.17
CA ASP A 314 -22.41 -12.30 -10.75
C ASP A 314 -21.65 -13.56 -10.29
N ALA A 315 -20.34 -13.44 -10.05
CA ALA A 315 -19.54 -14.50 -9.45
C ALA A 315 -19.83 -14.68 -7.95
N GLY A 316 -20.64 -13.81 -7.33
CA GLY A 316 -21.11 -13.89 -5.96
C GLY A 316 -20.22 -13.19 -4.94
N LEU A 317 -19.43 -12.18 -5.33
CA LEU A 317 -18.77 -11.27 -4.39
C LEU A 317 -19.80 -10.27 -3.86
N GLU A 318 -19.75 -9.95 -2.56
CA GLU A 318 -20.73 -9.09 -1.90
C GLU A 318 -20.37 -7.60 -2.01
N TYR A 319 -19.08 -7.26 -2.05
CA TYR A 319 -18.58 -5.88 -2.00
C TYR A 319 -17.60 -5.60 -3.14
N VAL A 320 -18.07 -4.91 -4.16
CA VAL A 320 -17.27 -4.54 -5.33
C VAL A 320 -17.42 -3.05 -5.61
N TYR A 321 -16.31 -2.33 -5.53
CA TYR A 321 -16.23 -0.88 -5.61
C TYR A 321 -15.56 -0.41 -6.91
N ILE A 322 -15.86 0.83 -7.31
CA ILE A 322 -15.17 1.54 -8.40
C ILE A 322 -14.52 2.78 -7.81
N GLY A 323 -13.18 2.85 -7.88
CA GLY A 323 -12.37 3.96 -7.41
C GLY A 323 -11.81 4.83 -8.53
N ASN A 324 -11.36 6.04 -8.19
CA ASN A 324 -10.82 7.05 -9.11
C ASN A 324 -11.83 7.53 -10.18
N VAL A 325 -13.12 7.43 -9.90
CA VAL A 325 -14.22 7.95 -10.72
C VAL A 325 -15.10 8.82 -9.84
N ALA A 326 -15.02 10.14 -10.01
CA ALA A 326 -15.73 11.08 -9.15
C ALA A 326 -17.25 10.91 -9.25
N GLY A 327 -17.92 10.75 -8.09
CA GLY A 327 -19.38 10.69 -8.00
C GLY A 327 -20.02 9.40 -8.50
N HIS A 328 -19.27 8.34 -8.71
CA HIS A 328 -19.81 7.05 -9.12
C HIS A 328 -20.57 6.37 -7.99
N ALA A 329 -21.76 5.78 -8.27
CA ALA A 329 -22.60 5.14 -7.26
C ALA A 329 -21.91 3.97 -6.53
N ALA A 330 -21.04 3.24 -7.23
CA ALA A 330 -20.26 2.12 -6.68
C ALA A 330 -19.09 2.57 -5.77
N ASP A 331 -18.94 3.86 -5.46
CA ASP A 331 -18.06 4.39 -4.42
C ASP A 331 -18.68 4.24 -3.00
N SER A 332 -20.00 4.06 -2.93
CA SER A 332 -20.75 3.89 -1.69
C SER A 332 -20.91 2.42 -1.29
N THR A 333 -21.06 2.15 0.02
CA THR A 333 -21.32 0.80 0.53
C THR A 333 -22.81 0.54 0.65
N TYR A 334 -23.24 -0.63 0.16
CA TYR A 334 -24.62 -1.11 0.23
C TYR A 334 -24.70 -2.34 1.12
N CYS A 335 -25.79 -2.46 1.88
CA CYS A 335 -26.03 -3.62 2.72
C CYS A 335 -26.17 -4.89 1.85
N ARG A 336 -25.45 -5.95 2.20
CA ARG A 336 -25.49 -7.23 1.47
C ARG A 336 -26.84 -7.94 1.49
N SER A 337 -27.76 -7.56 2.42
CA SER A 337 -29.05 -8.21 2.58
C SER A 337 -30.21 -7.36 2.01
N CYS A 338 -30.34 -6.09 2.42
CA CYS A 338 -31.45 -5.25 1.97
C CYS A 338 -31.10 -4.29 0.83
N PHE A 339 -29.84 -4.28 0.38
CA PHE A 339 -29.30 -3.47 -0.73
C PHE A 339 -29.47 -1.96 -0.57
N ARG A 340 -29.86 -1.47 0.61
CA ARG A 340 -29.88 -0.03 0.90
C ARG A 340 -28.46 0.48 1.10
N LYS A 341 -28.25 1.74 0.71
CA LYS A 341 -26.99 2.44 0.93
C LYS A 341 -26.79 2.63 2.43
N ILE A 342 -25.67 2.11 2.96
CA ILE A 342 -25.35 2.18 4.40
C ILE A 342 -24.15 3.10 4.69
N ILE A 343 -23.28 3.35 3.70
CA ILE A 343 -22.25 4.39 3.77
C ILE A 343 -22.27 5.15 2.45
N ASP A 344 -22.64 6.43 2.51
CA ASP A 344 -22.65 7.30 1.33
C ASP A 344 -21.31 8.01 1.18
N ARG A 345 -20.62 7.74 0.07
CA ARG A 345 -19.31 8.33 -0.24
C ARG A 345 -19.38 9.20 -1.47
N SER A 346 -18.51 10.20 -1.49
CA SER A 346 -18.19 11.01 -2.65
C SER A 346 -16.68 11.22 -2.70
N GLY A 347 -15.99 10.39 -3.46
CA GLY A 347 -14.54 10.29 -3.39
C GLY A 347 -14.07 9.86 -2.00
N TYR A 348 -13.29 10.69 -1.34
CA TYR A 348 -12.78 10.37 0.01
C TYR A 348 -13.62 10.95 1.15
N THR A 349 -14.77 11.54 0.84
CA THR A 349 -15.65 12.17 1.84
C THR A 349 -16.83 11.27 2.14
N ILE A 350 -17.05 10.97 3.42
CA ILE A 350 -18.28 10.33 3.92
C ILE A 350 -19.37 11.40 4.06
N ARG A 351 -20.55 11.16 3.47
CA ARG A 351 -21.74 12.01 3.59
C ARG A 351 -22.67 11.55 4.70
N SER A 352 -22.88 10.22 4.80
CA SER A 352 -23.65 9.60 5.87
C SER A 352 -23.20 8.17 6.14
N ILE A 353 -23.45 7.70 7.37
CA ILE A 353 -23.29 6.32 7.80
C ILE A 353 -24.61 5.88 8.43
N GLU A 354 -25.29 4.92 7.81
CA GLU A 354 -26.56 4.33 8.23
C GLU A 354 -26.32 2.94 8.83
N MET A 355 -25.41 2.90 9.80
CA MET A 355 -25.05 1.70 10.56
C MET A 355 -25.14 1.98 12.05
N ASP A 356 -25.51 0.95 12.81
CA ASP A 356 -25.41 0.91 14.27
C ASP A 356 -24.31 -0.13 14.58
N ASP A 357 -23.13 0.36 14.94
CA ASP A 357 -21.90 -0.43 15.04
C ASP A 357 -21.59 -1.18 13.73
N ASP A 358 -21.64 -2.50 13.76
CA ASP A 358 -21.41 -3.39 12.63
C ASP A 358 -22.72 -3.77 11.88
N LYS A 359 -23.88 -3.22 12.26
CA LYS A 359 -25.18 -3.61 11.73
C LYS A 359 -25.80 -2.55 10.84
N CYS A 360 -26.41 -3.01 9.75
CA CYS A 360 -27.25 -2.16 8.91
C CYS A 360 -28.43 -1.59 9.72
N ARG A 361 -28.57 -0.27 9.78
CA ARG A 361 -29.68 0.40 10.51
C ARG A 361 -31.06 0.04 9.98
N TYR A 362 -31.17 -0.37 8.71
CA TYR A 362 -32.46 -0.66 8.07
C TYR A 362 -32.97 -2.09 8.31
N CYS A 363 -32.08 -3.08 8.41
CA CYS A 363 -32.48 -4.49 8.51
C CYS A 363 -31.72 -5.31 9.56
N GLY A 364 -30.80 -4.69 10.30
CA GLY A 364 -30.05 -5.34 11.37
C GLY A 364 -28.97 -6.34 10.92
N THR A 365 -28.76 -6.53 9.61
CA THR A 365 -27.74 -7.47 9.10
C THR A 365 -26.35 -6.97 9.44
N VAL A 366 -25.52 -7.84 10.05
CA VAL A 366 -24.11 -7.57 10.33
C VAL A 366 -23.32 -7.40 9.01
N GLN A 367 -22.53 -6.35 8.94
CA GLN A 367 -21.64 -6.06 7.82
C GLN A 367 -20.20 -6.42 8.21
N PRO A 368 -19.46 -7.15 7.38
CA PRO A 368 -18.06 -7.48 7.65
C PRO A 368 -17.18 -6.22 7.57
N GLY A 369 -16.26 -6.09 8.52
CA GLY A 369 -15.38 -4.91 8.59
C GLY A 369 -14.85 -4.63 9.98
N VAL A 370 -14.08 -3.56 10.10
CA VAL A 370 -13.61 -2.98 11.35
C VAL A 370 -14.24 -1.61 11.49
N TRP A 371 -15.24 -1.48 12.37
CA TRP A 371 -16.13 -0.30 12.43
C TRP A 371 -15.86 0.60 13.63
N ARG A 372 -15.09 0.13 14.63
CA ARG A 372 -14.77 0.85 15.86
C ARG A 372 -13.27 1.08 16.00
N THR A 373 -12.91 2.16 16.70
CA THR A 373 -11.52 2.53 17.00
C THR A 373 -10.95 1.82 18.21
N ASP A 374 -11.79 1.36 19.14
CA ASP A 374 -11.37 0.60 20.32
C ASP A 374 -10.70 -0.73 19.92
N LEU A 375 -9.58 -1.01 20.57
CA LEU A 375 -8.75 -2.20 20.34
C LEU A 375 -9.28 -3.40 21.12
#